data_5a7f779b99ce0bc7b7acfb417b7a08ac
#
_entry.id   5a7f779b99ce0bc7b7acfb417b7a08ac
#
_cell.length_a   1.000
_cell.length_b   1.000
_cell.length_c   1.000
_cell.angle_alpha   90.00
_cell.angle_beta   90.00
_cell.angle_gamma   90.00
#
_symmetry.space_group_name_H-M   'P 1'
#
loop_
_entity.id
_entity.type
_entity.pdbx_description
1 polymer ?
#
loop_
_entity_poly.entity_id
_entity_poly.type
_entity_poly.pdbx_seq_one_letter_code
_entity_poly.pdbx_strand_id
1 'polypeptide(L)'
;MLLQGANPRLDVTVPAPLNGLDPEASFVQLRLEPSPVLKPTSTVRVLINDELAGIFLVRDLRQEPVVRVPIPALPPGERFITVSVQPFLSISDDICADLNTGNLLLTVGRDSFFELVPRVPDTTVAGFLRLVYPQLTLVVPANLTPEAAEAALWLYSLLSHLFPQTPILWSNRPVAGAQVTLEPANFTPHLQHEITPEGSRLRVAARRESILALYEEWKRAGLVSRGIQVAAVADLERALRANRLSFRELGIVDPLLRGFGSQSLVFNFNLSQLGGRPRDLAAQLDVIMNPVDGRAGDRLTGYVFLNGVLLRTYNLTGRTQLNETVTLPTRLLRRFNQLELRFDYGASLGNCQGSLTPLTLQVRSDSSGLLWSGYQAPNGELQEIPAVLQGSGRVGLGDPQLLPAAAYLVGALSRLAARPLLPTLEVLPKEEANLETGNFAWQVIVAGPDQVELNSPIRLGSQFEIINPLNQQVALAAQPQENLGLLQYFLLQGKPTLWLSWWGSDPALAERLSRGLADPRTRLANQLQGNVLTAYAAAPNLTQVQSWDLTPQGYRVRYPGRFSWQLLLWQYRYWLVLVLALLLAVGAWNVYQRLAGRPESPIPS
;
A
#
# COMPACT_ATOMS: atom_id res chain seq x y z
N MET A 1 15.52 4.15 4.54
CA MET A 1 15.80 4.85 3.28
C MET A 1 17.31 4.80 3.06
N LEU A 2 17.76 4.54 1.82
CA LEU A 2 19.19 4.42 1.50
C LEU A 2 19.69 5.73 0.86
N LEU A 3 20.72 6.30 1.41
CA LEU A 3 21.47 7.43 0.86
C LEU A 3 22.78 6.90 0.28
N GLN A 4 23.05 7.20 -0.98
CA GLN A 4 24.20 6.70 -1.72
C GLN A 4 24.99 7.85 -2.33
N GLY A 5 26.32 7.76 -2.27
CA GLY A 5 27.25 8.77 -2.76
C GLY A 5 28.03 9.47 -1.67
N ALA A 6 29.03 10.28 -2.02
CA ALA A 6 29.89 10.93 -1.05
C ALA A 6 29.17 12.01 -0.23
N ASN A 7 28.20 12.69 -0.84
CA ASN A 7 27.53 13.84 -0.22
C ASN A 7 26.04 13.91 -0.67
N PRO A 8 25.23 12.86 -0.43
CA PRO A 8 23.82 12.89 -0.72
C PRO A 8 23.09 13.75 0.30
N ARG A 9 21.86 14.20 -0.04
CA ARG A 9 20.98 14.94 0.85
C ARG A 9 19.60 14.28 0.89
N LEU A 10 19.06 14.12 2.09
CA LEU A 10 17.66 13.71 2.31
C LEU A 10 16.96 14.84 3.06
N ASP A 11 15.90 15.35 2.48
CA ASP A 11 15.02 16.35 3.11
C ASP A 11 13.67 15.69 3.44
N VAL A 12 13.24 15.83 4.69
CA VAL A 12 11.95 15.39 5.19
C VAL A 12 11.23 16.60 5.77
N THR A 13 10.08 16.95 5.22
CA THR A 13 9.29 18.09 5.67
C THR A 13 8.00 17.62 6.32
N VAL A 14 7.71 18.11 7.51
CA VAL A 14 6.49 17.83 8.27
C VAL A 14 5.80 19.15 8.64
N PRO A 15 4.45 19.17 8.78
CA PRO A 15 3.73 20.34 9.27
C PRO A 15 4.14 20.70 10.70
N ALA A 16 4.38 21.95 10.98
CA ALA A 16 4.56 22.46 12.34
C ALA A 16 3.20 22.65 13.04
N PRO A 17 3.09 22.43 14.36
CA PRO A 17 1.93 22.79 15.14
C PRO A 17 1.63 24.31 15.03
N LEU A 18 0.32 24.65 14.89
CA LEU A 18 -0.11 26.05 14.66
C LEU A 18 0.26 27.00 15.79
N ASN A 19 0.24 26.51 17.03
CA ASN A 19 0.50 27.29 18.25
C ASN A 19 1.96 27.25 18.70
N GLY A 20 2.87 26.89 17.77
CA GLY A 20 4.29 26.73 18.04
C GLY A 20 4.63 25.42 18.76
N LEU A 21 5.94 25.14 18.81
CA LEU A 21 6.49 23.96 19.46
C LEU A 21 7.03 24.28 20.84
N ASP A 22 6.93 23.29 21.73
CA ASP A 22 7.78 23.23 22.93
C ASP A 22 9.16 22.70 22.53
N PRO A 23 10.22 23.55 22.52
CA PRO A 23 11.54 23.15 22.05
C PRO A 23 12.26 22.21 23.01
N GLU A 24 11.87 22.16 24.29
CA GLU A 24 12.47 21.26 25.28
C GLU A 24 11.93 19.82 25.14
N ALA A 25 10.70 19.69 24.69
CA ALA A 25 10.02 18.41 24.54
C ALA A 25 10.01 17.89 23.09
N SER A 26 10.32 18.76 22.10
CA SER A 26 10.25 18.38 20.68
C SER A 26 11.63 18.01 20.13
N PHE A 27 11.70 16.88 19.43
CA PHE A 27 12.93 16.38 18.82
C PHE A 27 12.64 15.53 17.57
N VAL A 28 13.66 15.32 16.75
CA VAL A 28 13.68 14.25 15.75
C VAL A 28 14.60 13.14 16.23
N GLN A 29 14.11 11.92 16.24
CA GLN A 29 14.92 10.72 16.43
C GLN A 29 15.25 10.12 15.08
N LEU A 30 16.54 9.92 14.81
CA LEU A 30 17.04 9.32 13.58
C LEU A 30 17.81 8.06 13.92
N ARG A 31 17.53 6.95 13.23
CA ARG A 31 18.42 5.80 13.19
C ARG A 31 19.26 5.90 11.93
N LEU A 32 20.58 6.08 12.13
CA LEU A 32 21.56 6.28 11.07
C LEU A 32 22.54 5.11 11.06
N GLU A 33 22.42 4.25 10.04
CA GLU A 33 23.23 3.04 9.91
C GLU A 33 24.24 3.21 8.77
N PRO A 34 25.50 3.58 9.07
CA PRO A 34 26.54 3.74 8.06
C PRO A 34 27.07 2.40 7.57
N SER A 35 27.46 2.33 6.30
CA SER A 35 28.15 1.17 5.74
C SER A 35 29.44 0.85 6.55
N PRO A 36 29.76 -0.42 6.81
CA PRO A 36 30.93 -0.81 7.58
C PRO A 36 32.27 -0.44 6.92
N VAL A 37 32.30 -0.18 5.62
CA VAL A 37 33.53 0.17 4.88
C VAL A 37 33.90 1.66 4.97
N LEU A 38 33.03 2.52 5.51
CA LEU A 38 33.27 3.96 5.59
C LEU A 38 34.39 4.27 6.59
N LYS A 39 35.12 5.38 6.37
CA LYS A 39 36.07 5.90 7.35
C LYS A 39 35.36 6.29 8.63
N PRO A 40 35.95 6.02 9.82
CA PRO A 40 35.43 6.46 11.11
C PRO A 40 35.27 7.98 11.23
N THR A 41 36.06 8.75 10.46
CA THR A 41 36.04 10.22 10.39
C THR A 41 34.98 10.79 9.43
N SER A 42 34.29 9.96 8.66
CA SER A 42 33.12 10.39 7.87
C SER A 42 32.09 11.00 8.82
N THR A 43 31.32 11.99 8.31
CA THR A 43 30.38 12.74 9.13
C THR A 43 28.98 12.70 8.54
N VAL A 44 27.99 12.84 9.42
CA VAL A 44 26.59 13.06 9.03
C VAL A 44 26.14 14.35 9.69
N ARG A 45 25.73 15.34 8.90
CA ARG A 45 25.13 16.59 9.38
C ARG A 45 23.62 16.45 9.36
N VAL A 46 22.99 16.95 10.41
CA VAL A 46 21.55 17.10 10.49
C VAL A 46 21.23 18.59 10.60
N LEU A 47 20.42 19.08 9.68
CA LEU A 47 19.95 20.46 9.68
C LEU A 47 18.46 20.48 9.94
N ILE A 48 17.97 21.52 10.61
CA ILE A 48 16.54 21.80 10.78
C ILE A 48 16.29 23.19 10.20
N ASN A 49 15.42 23.27 9.20
CA ASN A 49 15.13 24.48 8.41
C ASN A 49 16.43 25.14 7.88
N ASP A 50 17.35 24.31 7.36
CA ASP A 50 18.67 24.67 6.85
C ASP A 50 19.66 25.18 7.92
N GLU A 51 19.30 25.22 9.19
CA GLU A 51 20.22 25.50 10.30
C GLU A 51 20.85 24.21 10.83
N LEU A 52 22.15 24.26 11.12
CA LEU A 52 22.89 23.10 11.63
C LEU A 52 22.44 22.73 13.05
N ALA A 53 21.80 21.58 13.20
CA ALA A 53 21.30 21.07 14.47
C ALA A 53 22.18 19.97 15.09
N GLY A 54 23.01 19.27 14.29
CA GLY A 54 23.90 18.24 14.80
C GLY A 54 24.91 17.74 13.77
N ILE A 55 26.06 17.26 14.26
CA ILE A 55 27.11 16.57 13.48
C ILE A 55 27.45 15.28 14.19
N PHE A 56 27.41 14.17 13.47
CA PHE A 56 27.68 12.84 14.01
C PHE A 56 28.81 12.17 13.21
N LEU A 57 29.78 11.59 13.91
CA LEU A 57 30.84 10.82 13.28
C LEU A 57 30.38 9.39 13.02
N VAL A 58 30.80 8.80 11.91
CA VAL A 58 30.51 7.42 11.56
C VAL A 58 30.96 6.43 12.62
N ARG A 59 32.12 6.68 13.29
CA ARG A 59 32.60 5.84 14.40
C ARG A 59 31.59 5.77 15.54
N ASP A 60 30.94 6.90 15.86
CA ASP A 60 30.03 7.01 16.99
C ASP A 60 28.67 6.38 16.61
N LEU A 61 28.21 6.60 15.37
CA LEU A 61 26.99 5.98 14.82
C LEU A 61 27.07 4.45 14.72
N ARG A 62 28.27 3.86 14.60
CA ARG A 62 28.43 2.40 14.65
C ARG A 62 28.19 1.82 16.03
N GLN A 63 28.45 2.58 17.07
CA GLN A 63 28.24 2.18 18.46
C GLN A 63 26.80 2.47 18.89
N GLU A 64 26.31 3.66 18.55
CA GLU A 64 24.97 4.14 18.87
C GLU A 64 24.30 4.72 17.61
N PRO A 65 23.58 3.89 16.83
CA PRO A 65 22.98 4.32 15.56
C PRO A 65 21.75 5.21 15.73
N VAL A 66 21.22 5.36 16.95
CA VAL A 66 20.04 6.18 17.24
C VAL A 66 20.48 7.51 17.83
N VAL A 67 20.17 8.59 17.14
CA VAL A 67 20.48 9.95 17.59
C VAL A 67 19.20 10.75 17.78
N ARG A 68 19.16 11.60 18.80
CA ARG A 68 18.09 12.57 19.04
C ARG A 68 18.61 13.97 18.81
N VAL A 69 17.90 14.71 17.96
CA VAL A 69 18.24 16.09 17.62
C VAL A 69 17.07 16.97 18.07
N PRO A 70 17.28 17.90 19.02
CA PRO A 70 16.22 18.80 19.48
C PRO A 70 15.76 19.72 18.34
N ILE A 71 14.46 20.00 18.28
CA ILE A 71 13.89 20.92 17.30
C ILE A 71 13.86 22.30 17.95
N PRO A 72 14.55 23.32 17.39
CA PRO A 72 14.59 24.66 17.95
C PRO A 72 13.20 25.32 17.91
N ALA A 73 13.04 26.40 18.68
CA ALA A 73 11.87 27.24 18.60
C ALA A 73 11.71 27.78 17.16
N LEU A 74 10.54 27.59 16.59
CA LEU A 74 10.26 28.02 15.22
C LEU A 74 9.99 29.52 15.18
N PRO A 75 10.45 30.22 14.13
CA PRO A 75 10.06 31.61 13.90
C PRO A 75 8.54 31.79 13.80
N PRO A 76 7.97 32.91 14.21
CA PRO A 76 6.55 33.19 14.05
C PRO A 76 6.11 33.07 12.57
N GLY A 77 5.05 32.29 12.33
CA GLY A 77 4.52 32.05 10.98
C GLY A 77 5.15 30.91 10.22
N GLU A 78 6.19 30.25 10.76
CA GLU A 78 6.73 29.02 10.18
C GLU A 78 5.68 27.90 10.29
N ARG A 79 5.40 27.27 9.15
CA ARG A 79 4.33 26.26 9.05
C ARG A 79 4.85 24.84 8.84
N PHE A 80 6.15 24.72 8.58
CA PHE A 80 6.79 23.47 8.28
C PHE A 80 8.11 23.33 9.01
N ILE A 81 8.48 22.10 9.30
CA ILE A 81 9.79 21.71 9.81
C ILE A 81 10.42 20.84 8.74
N THR A 82 11.54 21.28 8.20
CA THR A 82 12.34 20.49 7.26
C THR A 82 13.57 19.98 7.96
N VAL A 83 13.72 18.66 8.07
CA VAL A 83 14.92 18.00 8.55
C VAL A 83 15.71 17.50 7.36
N SER A 84 16.96 17.96 7.25
CA SER A 84 17.91 17.56 6.21
C SER A 84 19.00 16.69 6.79
N VAL A 85 19.18 15.50 6.25
CA VAL A 85 20.31 14.60 6.56
C VAL A 85 21.32 14.69 5.44
N GLN A 86 22.52 15.19 5.75
CA GLN A 86 23.62 15.39 4.80
C GLN A 86 24.86 14.63 5.25
N PRO A 87 25.09 13.41 4.77
CA PRO A 87 26.32 12.68 5.04
C PRO A 87 27.47 13.19 4.15
N PHE A 88 28.68 13.14 4.69
CA PHE A 88 29.94 13.35 4.01
C PHE A 88 30.77 12.08 4.19
N LEU A 89 30.69 11.19 3.19
CA LEU A 89 31.17 9.82 3.27
C LEU A 89 32.48 9.65 2.49
N SER A 90 33.43 8.93 3.08
CA SER A 90 34.65 8.47 2.42
C SER A 90 35.03 7.07 2.90
N ILE A 91 35.75 6.31 2.07
CA ILE A 91 36.31 4.98 2.36
C ILE A 91 37.82 5.09 2.51
N SER A 92 38.46 5.90 1.64
CA SER A 92 39.90 6.10 1.58
C SER A 92 40.27 7.60 1.62
N ASP A 93 41.53 7.92 1.39
CA ASP A 93 41.99 9.32 1.20
C ASP A 93 41.81 9.76 -0.26
N ASP A 94 41.53 8.82 -1.15
CA ASP A 94 41.24 9.09 -2.56
C ASP A 94 39.72 9.11 -2.79
N ILE A 95 39.13 10.29 -2.70
CA ILE A 95 37.68 10.48 -2.91
C ILE A 95 37.22 10.04 -4.31
N CYS A 96 38.11 10.08 -5.31
CA CYS A 96 37.76 9.67 -6.66
C CYS A 96 37.62 8.17 -6.82
N ALA A 97 38.49 7.41 -6.20
CA ALA A 97 38.36 5.96 -6.11
C ALA A 97 37.07 5.63 -5.33
N ASP A 98 36.81 6.31 -4.22
CA ASP A 98 35.64 6.09 -3.38
C ASP A 98 34.31 6.31 -4.14
N LEU A 99 34.23 7.37 -4.97
CA LEU A 99 33.03 7.69 -5.76
C LEU A 99 32.63 6.58 -6.74
N ASN A 100 33.60 5.81 -7.23
CA ASN A 100 33.38 4.73 -8.18
C ASN A 100 33.04 3.39 -7.52
N THR A 101 33.17 3.25 -6.20
CA THR A 101 32.92 1.97 -5.50
C THR A 101 31.45 1.63 -5.36
N GLY A 102 30.55 2.61 -5.40
CA GLY A 102 29.12 2.43 -5.06
C GLY A 102 28.86 2.10 -3.57
N ASN A 103 29.90 2.07 -2.72
CA ASN A 103 29.81 1.63 -1.31
C ASN A 103 29.72 2.78 -0.31
N LEU A 104 29.64 4.02 -0.77
CA LEU A 104 29.37 5.20 0.05
C LEU A 104 27.88 5.23 0.41
N LEU A 105 27.50 4.48 1.46
CA LEU A 105 26.12 4.23 1.82
C LEU A 105 25.81 4.63 3.27
N LEU A 106 24.68 5.29 3.48
CA LEU A 106 24.07 5.54 4.78
C LEU A 106 22.60 5.13 4.73
N THR A 107 22.16 4.29 5.65
CA THR A 107 20.74 3.92 5.77
C THR A 107 20.09 4.74 6.86
N VAL A 108 18.95 5.39 6.54
CA VAL A 108 18.04 5.97 7.53
C VAL A 108 16.97 4.94 7.86
N GLY A 109 16.94 4.47 9.11
CA GLY A 109 16.07 3.41 9.59
C GLY A 109 14.60 3.82 9.62
N ARG A 110 13.71 2.82 9.56
CA ARG A 110 12.25 3.02 9.54
C ARG A 110 11.66 3.44 10.88
N ASP A 111 12.41 3.29 11.95
CA ASP A 111 12.10 3.70 13.32
C ASP A 111 12.56 5.13 13.64
N SER A 112 12.95 5.89 12.61
CA SER A 112 13.12 7.33 12.71
C SER A 112 11.76 8.03 12.77
N PHE A 113 11.61 8.99 13.68
CA PHE A 113 10.35 9.71 13.88
C PHE A 113 10.57 11.13 14.42
N PHE A 114 9.52 11.94 14.31
CA PHE A 114 9.43 13.26 14.94
C PHE A 114 8.58 13.17 16.21
N GLU A 115 9.04 13.73 17.30
CA GLU A 115 8.26 14.02 18.49
C GLU A 115 7.99 15.53 18.49
N LEU A 116 6.76 15.92 18.19
CA LEU A 116 6.34 17.32 18.09
C LEU A 116 5.33 17.63 19.19
N VAL A 117 5.80 18.33 20.21
CA VAL A 117 4.95 18.73 21.34
C VAL A 117 4.52 20.18 21.14
N PRO A 118 3.21 20.45 20.96
CA PRO A 118 2.73 21.83 20.83
C PRO A 118 2.88 22.57 22.15
N ARG A 119 3.33 23.84 22.11
CA ARG A 119 3.45 24.71 23.29
C ARG A 119 2.11 24.95 23.96
N VAL A 120 1.07 25.10 23.16
CA VAL A 120 -0.32 25.22 23.62
C VAL A 120 -1.15 24.25 22.82
N PRO A 121 -1.98 23.42 23.48
CA PRO A 121 -2.87 22.49 22.81
C PRO A 121 -3.75 23.23 21.77
N ASP A 122 -3.82 22.70 20.57
CA ASP A 122 -4.65 23.23 19.50
C ASP A 122 -6.04 22.60 19.59
N THR A 123 -7.05 23.40 19.96
CA THR A 123 -8.45 22.98 20.07
C THR A 123 -9.23 23.15 18.76
N THR A 124 -8.54 23.46 17.65
CA THR A 124 -9.20 23.52 16.33
C THR A 124 -9.35 22.14 15.73
N VAL A 125 -10.34 21.97 14.83
CA VAL A 125 -10.51 20.71 14.06
C VAL A 125 -9.25 20.42 13.24
N ALA A 126 -8.65 21.44 12.64
CA ALA A 126 -7.39 21.32 11.89
C ALA A 126 -6.25 20.85 12.80
N GLY A 127 -6.19 21.32 14.05
CA GLY A 127 -5.23 20.87 15.05
C GLY A 127 -5.36 19.37 15.35
N PHE A 128 -6.60 18.89 15.54
CA PHE A 128 -6.84 17.44 15.69
C PHE A 128 -6.32 16.66 14.49
N LEU A 129 -6.63 17.08 13.27
CA LEU A 129 -6.29 16.36 12.04
C LEU A 129 -4.80 16.35 11.70
N ARG A 130 -4.00 17.23 12.29
CA ARG A 130 -2.53 17.31 12.07
C ARG A 130 -1.72 16.42 13.00
N LEU A 131 -2.32 15.97 14.09
CA LEU A 131 -1.62 15.12 15.05
C LEU A 131 -1.52 13.69 14.54
N VAL A 132 -0.42 13.04 14.86
CA VAL A 132 -0.23 11.60 14.65
C VAL A 132 -0.60 10.89 15.93
N TYR A 133 -1.57 10.00 15.85
CA TYR A 133 -2.03 9.24 17.00
C TYR A 133 -1.47 7.82 16.96
N PRO A 134 -1.00 7.26 18.08
CA PRO A 134 -0.60 5.85 18.15
C PRO A 134 -1.81 4.92 17.94
N GLN A 135 -3.00 5.40 18.34
CA GLN A 135 -4.28 4.74 18.18
C GLN A 135 -5.39 5.78 18.20
N LEU A 136 -6.41 5.57 17.39
CA LEU A 136 -7.63 6.39 17.35
C LEU A 136 -8.83 5.49 17.65
N THR A 137 -9.81 6.00 18.40
CA THR A 137 -11.06 5.27 18.64
C THR A 137 -12.23 6.02 18.04
N LEU A 138 -13.00 5.36 17.17
CA LEU A 138 -14.29 5.83 16.73
C LEU A 138 -15.36 5.36 17.71
N VAL A 139 -15.98 6.30 18.43
CA VAL A 139 -17.06 6.04 19.37
C VAL A 139 -18.40 6.23 18.66
N VAL A 140 -19.17 5.15 18.56
CA VAL A 140 -20.45 5.11 17.86
C VAL A 140 -21.54 4.69 18.84
N PRO A 141 -22.68 5.40 18.92
CA PRO A 141 -23.81 4.99 19.77
C PRO A 141 -24.29 3.57 19.48
N ALA A 142 -24.76 2.85 20.50
CA ALA A 142 -25.22 1.46 20.34
C ALA A 142 -26.47 1.36 19.46
N ASN A 143 -27.37 2.34 19.56
CA ASN A 143 -28.62 2.40 18.77
C ASN A 143 -28.46 3.45 17.68
N LEU A 144 -28.39 3.00 16.43
CA LEU A 144 -28.24 3.87 15.27
C LEU A 144 -29.51 3.85 14.42
N THR A 145 -29.90 5.02 13.92
CA THR A 145 -30.80 5.08 12.76
C THR A 145 -30.05 4.63 11.50
N PRO A 146 -30.73 4.24 10.42
CA PRO A 146 -30.07 3.87 9.16
C PRO A 146 -29.10 4.96 8.65
N GLU A 147 -29.51 6.23 8.74
CA GLU A 147 -28.69 7.38 8.33
C GLU A 147 -27.46 7.56 9.22
N ALA A 148 -27.60 7.33 10.53
CA ALA A 148 -26.48 7.39 11.47
C ALA A 148 -25.51 6.19 11.28
N ALA A 149 -26.03 5.03 10.90
CA ALA A 149 -25.22 3.85 10.58
C ALA A 149 -24.38 4.09 9.29
N GLU A 150 -24.99 4.69 8.26
CA GLU A 150 -24.27 5.10 7.05
C GLU A 150 -23.21 6.16 7.36
N ALA A 151 -23.55 7.16 8.17
CA ALA A 151 -22.60 8.19 8.62
C ALA A 151 -21.42 7.58 9.41
N ALA A 152 -21.68 6.59 10.28
CA ALA A 152 -20.63 5.87 10.99
C ALA A 152 -19.69 5.12 10.05
N LEU A 153 -20.23 4.43 9.04
CA LEU A 153 -19.46 3.75 8.00
C LEU A 153 -18.57 4.74 7.24
N TRP A 154 -19.13 5.87 6.81
CA TRP A 154 -18.39 6.92 6.09
C TRP A 154 -17.31 7.55 6.95
N LEU A 155 -17.61 7.82 8.22
CA LEU A 155 -16.65 8.42 9.14
C LEU A 155 -15.48 7.45 9.40
N TYR A 156 -15.74 6.16 9.60
CA TYR A 156 -14.68 5.16 9.75
C TYR A 156 -13.82 5.05 8.49
N SER A 157 -14.46 5.04 7.33
CA SER A 157 -13.80 5.02 6.02
C SER A 157 -12.90 6.25 5.83
N LEU A 158 -13.42 7.43 6.11
CA LEU A 158 -12.68 8.69 6.02
C LEU A 158 -11.49 8.70 6.98
N LEU A 159 -11.69 8.39 8.25
CA LEU A 159 -10.59 8.35 9.23
C LEU A 159 -9.50 7.38 8.83
N SER A 160 -9.85 6.20 8.29
CA SER A 160 -8.88 5.22 7.79
C SER A 160 -8.06 5.76 6.62
N HIS A 161 -8.66 6.60 5.78
CA HIS A 161 -7.98 7.28 4.67
C HIS A 161 -7.07 8.41 5.16
N LEU A 162 -7.53 9.22 6.12
CA LEU A 162 -6.78 10.36 6.66
C LEU A 162 -5.59 9.93 7.53
N PHE A 163 -5.77 8.83 8.28
CA PHE A 163 -4.78 8.29 9.21
C PHE A 163 -4.32 6.87 8.81
N PRO A 164 -3.65 6.72 7.64
CA PRO A 164 -3.39 5.40 7.06
C PRO A 164 -2.43 4.53 7.89
N GLN A 165 -1.66 5.12 8.80
CA GLN A 165 -0.73 4.40 9.66
C GLN A 165 -1.27 4.19 11.08
N THR A 166 -2.40 4.82 11.42
CA THR A 166 -3.00 4.75 12.75
C THR A 166 -4.05 3.64 12.80
N PRO A 167 -3.95 2.69 13.75
CA PRO A 167 -5.03 1.74 13.99
C PRO A 167 -6.25 2.46 14.55
N ILE A 168 -7.43 2.18 13.96
CA ILE A 168 -8.70 2.77 14.38
C ILE A 168 -9.57 1.67 14.99
N LEU A 169 -9.98 1.85 16.23
CA LEU A 169 -10.86 0.94 16.94
C LEU A 169 -12.30 1.44 16.87
N TRP A 170 -13.22 0.53 16.69
CA TRP A 170 -14.66 0.78 16.85
C TRP A 170 -15.07 0.50 18.28
N SER A 171 -15.80 1.43 18.91
CA SER A 171 -16.29 1.29 20.29
C SER A 171 -17.68 1.89 20.43
N ASN A 172 -18.51 1.31 21.28
CA ASN A 172 -19.80 1.89 21.69
C ASN A 172 -19.72 2.71 23.00
N ARG A 173 -18.50 2.85 23.55
CA ARG A 173 -18.25 3.59 24.80
C ARG A 173 -17.01 4.46 24.63
N PRO A 174 -16.98 5.65 25.24
CA PRO A 174 -15.78 6.46 25.34
C PRO A 174 -14.65 5.68 26.00
N VAL A 175 -13.42 5.91 25.51
CA VAL A 175 -12.18 5.34 26.05
C VAL A 175 -11.16 6.44 26.24
N ALA A 176 -10.16 6.22 27.07
CA ALA A 176 -9.07 7.18 27.23
C ALA A 176 -8.24 7.27 25.93
N GLY A 177 -7.69 8.45 25.64
CA GLY A 177 -6.85 8.74 24.48
C GLY A 177 -7.55 9.56 23.40
N ALA A 178 -7.05 9.46 22.18
CA ALA A 178 -7.63 10.16 21.03
C ALA A 178 -8.89 9.45 20.54
N GLN A 179 -9.98 10.21 20.42
CA GLN A 179 -11.25 9.64 20.00
C GLN A 179 -12.03 10.57 19.07
N VAL A 180 -12.78 9.98 18.16
CA VAL A 180 -13.77 10.64 17.32
C VAL A 180 -15.14 10.10 17.73
N THR A 181 -16.04 10.97 18.15
CA THR A 181 -17.39 10.59 18.61
C THR A 181 -18.41 10.97 17.56
N LEU A 182 -19.20 10.00 17.13
CA LEU A 182 -20.36 10.25 16.28
C LEU A 182 -21.51 10.74 17.13
N GLU A 183 -21.93 11.97 16.88
CA GLU A 183 -23.01 12.66 17.58
C GLU A 183 -24.31 12.59 16.76
N PRO A 184 -25.47 12.76 17.39
CA PRO A 184 -26.73 12.83 16.65
C PRO A 184 -26.72 13.86 15.53
N ALA A 185 -27.53 13.67 14.50
CA ALA A 185 -27.56 14.53 13.33
C ALA A 185 -27.86 16.02 13.62
N ASN A 186 -28.56 16.31 14.70
CA ASN A 186 -28.89 17.68 15.16
C ASN A 186 -27.83 18.31 16.09
N PHE A 187 -26.70 17.63 16.31
CA PHE A 187 -25.61 18.18 17.12
C PHE A 187 -25.05 19.47 16.53
N THR A 188 -24.83 20.49 17.40
CA THR A 188 -24.31 21.79 17.03
C THR A 188 -23.22 22.22 18.01
N PRO A 189 -22.05 22.68 17.55
CA PRO A 189 -21.62 22.78 16.14
C PRO A 189 -21.37 21.39 15.53
N HIS A 190 -21.58 21.25 14.23
CA HIS A 190 -21.49 19.95 13.52
C HIS A 190 -20.12 19.28 13.60
N LEU A 191 -19.08 20.04 13.85
CA LEU A 191 -17.71 19.58 14.13
C LEU A 191 -17.20 20.35 15.34
N GLN A 192 -16.68 19.66 16.34
CA GLN A 192 -16.09 20.28 17.53
C GLN A 192 -14.91 19.45 18.04
N HIS A 193 -13.75 20.09 18.15
CA HIS A 193 -12.59 19.49 18.83
C HIS A 193 -12.53 20.02 20.27
N GLU A 194 -12.35 19.12 21.22
CA GLU A 194 -12.18 19.43 22.63
C GLU A 194 -11.04 18.58 23.21
N ILE A 195 -10.33 19.17 24.17
CA ILE A 195 -9.32 18.45 24.95
C ILE A 195 -9.91 18.21 26.32
N THR A 196 -10.04 16.95 26.69
CA THR A 196 -10.57 16.48 27.97
C THR A 196 -9.44 15.86 28.81
N PRO A 197 -9.62 15.66 30.11
CA PRO A 197 -8.64 14.95 30.94
C PRO A 197 -8.33 13.53 30.44
N GLU A 198 -9.28 12.89 29.75
CA GLU A 198 -9.12 11.56 29.16
C GLU A 198 -8.38 11.59 27.82
N GLY A 199 -8.23 12.76 27.16
CA GLY A 199 -7.54 12.91 25.90
C GLY A 199 -8.20 13.88 24.91
N SER A 200 -7.83 13.77 23.66
CA SER A 200 -8.30 14.60 22.56
C SER A 200 -9.57 14.00 21.95
N ARG A 201 -10.64 14.77 21.86
CA ARG A 201 -11.95 14.31 21.35
C ARG A 201 -12.44 15.20 20.21
N LEU A 202 -12.68 14.60 19.05
CA LEU A 202 -13.37 15.22 17.93
C LEU A 202 -14.82 14.73 17.88
N ARG A 203 -15.78 15.65 18.02
CA ARG A 203 -17.21 15.36 17.92
C ARG A 203 -17.70 15.70 16.52
N VAL A 204 -18.40 14.76 15.89
CA VAL A 204 -18.86 14.86 14.49
C VAL A 204 -20.35 14.53 14.43
N ALA A 205 -21.17 15.44 13.92
CA ALA A 205 -22.59 15.18 13.69
C ALA A 205 -22.80 14.10 12.64
N ALA A 206 -23.75 13.17 12.86
CA ALA A 206 -24.09 12.07 11.94
C ALA A 206 -24.79 12.60 10.69
N ARG A 207 -24.08 13.39 9.88
CA ARG A 207 -24.54 13.98 8.61
C ARG A 207 -23.46 13.87 7.56
N ARG A 208 -23.90 13.68 6.31
CA ARG A 208 -23.01 13.64 5.14
C ARG A 208 -22.15 14.90 5.04
N GLU A 209 -22.78 16.07 5.23
CA GLU A 209 -22.14 17.38 5.12
C GLU A 209 -21.01 17.54 6.15
N SER A 210 -21.20 17.05 7.38
CA SER A 210 -20.17 17.11 8.44
C SER A 210 -18.95 16.27 8.08
N ILE A 211 -19.17 15.09 7.54
CA ILE A 211 -18.09 14.18 7.14
C ILE A 211 -17.32 14.76 5.93
N LEU A 212 -18.02 15.31 4.95
CA LEU A 212 -17.39 15.98 3.81
C LEU A 212 -16.62 17.23 4.25
N ALA A 213 -17.17 18.01 5.20
CA ALA A 213 -16.48 19.17 5.76
C ALA A 213 -15.19 18.76 6.49
N LEU A 214 -15.19 17.63 7.20
CA LEU A 214 -13.98 17.09 7.84
C LEU A 214 -12.89 16.76 6.80
N TYR A 215 -13.28 16.19 5.67
CA TYR A 215 -12.35 15.91 4.57
C TYR A 215 -11.78 17.21 3.95
N GLU A 216 -12.60 18.23 3.76
CA GLU A 216 -12.16 19.53 3.27
C GLU A 216 -11.21 20.24 4.25
N GLU A 217 -11.50 20.20 5.56
CA GLU A 217 -10.59 20.74 6.57
C GLU A 217 -9.24 20.03 6.58
N TRP A 218 -9.24 18.70 6.42
CA TRP A 218 -7.99 17.94 6.29
C TRP A 218 -7.20 18.37 5.04
N LYS A 219 -7.85 18.52 3.89
CA LYS A 219 -7.20 18.99 2.65
C LYS A 219 -6.57 20.37 2.87
N ARG A 220 -7.27 21.30 3.50
CA ARG A 220 -6.74 22.62 3.83
C ARG A 220 -5.55 22.55 4.77
N ALA A 221 -5.60 21.68 5.77
CA ALA A 221 -4.49 21.44 6.68
C ALA A 221 -3.25 20.85 5.97
N GLY A 222 -3.44 19.93 5.02
CA GLY A 222 -2.38 19.38 4.18
C GLY A 222 -1.88 20.35 3.10
N LEU A 223 -2.73 21.26 2.64
CA LEU A 223 -2.46 22.26 1.58
C LEU A 223 -1.69 23.49 2.06
N VAL A 224 -1.44 23.61 3.33
CA VAL A 224 -0.52 24.62 3.86
C VAL A 224 0.90 24.43 3.31
N SER A 225 1.18 23.34 2.57
CA SER A 225 2.34 23.21 1.73
C SER A 225 2.19 24.02 0.42
N ARG A 226 2.58 25.29 0.48
CA ARG A 226 2.97 26.11 -0.68
C ARG A 226 1.98 26.19 -1.85
N GLY A 227 0.85 26.92 -1.65
CA GLY A 227 0.19 27.61 -2.77
C GLY A 227 -0.53 26.76 -3.81
N ILE A 228 -1.07 25.61 -3.44
CA ILE A 228 -2.01 24.87 -4.29
C ILE A 228 -3.41 25.41 -4.03
N GLN A 229 -4.06 25.99 -5.06
CA GLN A 229 -5.49 26.24 -5.02
C GLN A 229 -6.23 24.91 -4.87
N VAL A 230 -7.06 24.80 -3.85
CA VAL A 230 -7.87 23.60 -3.60
C VAL A 230 -8.90 23.51 -4.71
N ALA A 231 -8.75 22.49 -5.56
CA ALA A 231 -9.83 22.04 -6.40
C ALA A 231 -10.92 21.41 -5.51
N ALA A 232 -12.18 21.72 -5.75
CA ALA A 232 -13.30 21.08 -5.09
C ALA A 232 -13.28 19.55 -5.34
N VAL A 233 -14.01 18.75 -4.51
CA VAL A 233 -14.09 17.28 -4.68
C VAL A 233 -14.47 16.88 -6.12
N ALA A 234 -15.29 17.70 -6.82
CA ALA A 234 -15.60 17.54 -8.24
C ALA A 234 -14.37 17.61 -9.16
N ASP A 235 -13.34 18.36 -8.79
CA ASP A 235 -12.11 18.52 -9.59
C ASP A 235 -11.13 17.35 -9.37
N LEU A 236 -11.16 16.68 -8.21
CA LEU A 236 -10.43 15.44 -8.00
C LEU A 236 -10.97 14.33 -8.91
N GLU A 237 -12.29 14.25 -9.09
CA GLU A 237 -12.90 13.36 -10.08
C GLU A 237 -12.52 13.75 -11.52
N ARG A 238 -12.36 15.04 -11.79
CA ARG A 238 -11.95 15.55 -13.09
C ARG A 238 -10.47 15.27 -13.37
N ALA A 239 -9.59 15.42 -12.38
CA ALA A 239 -8.17 15.07 -12.48
C ALA A 239 -7.96 13.58 -12.78
N LEU A 240 -8.71 12.68 -12.12
CA LEU A 240 -8.70 11.24 -12.40
C LEU A 240 -9.21 10.89 -13.82
N ARG A 241 -10.04 11.75 -14.44
CA ARG A 241 -10.49 11.59 -15.83
C ARG A 241 -9.49 12.10 -16.87
N ALA A 242 -8.47 12.87 -16.46
CA ALA A 242 -7.55 13.51 -17.38
C ALA A 242 -6.51 12.57 -18.03
N ASN A 243 -6.51 11.27 -17.69
CA ASN A 243 -5.52 10.28 -18.17
C ASN A 243 -4.06 10.72 -17.99
N ARG A 244 -3.83 11.62 -17.04
CA ARG A 244 -2.54 12.15 -16.65
C ARG A 244 -2.50 12.38 -15.15
N LEU A 245 -1.37 12.06 -14.55
CA LEU A 245 -1.05 12.31 -13.14
C LEU A 245 0.36 12.87 -13.06
N SER A 246 0.49 14.16 -12.77
CA SER A 246 1.80 14.81 -12.64
C SER A 246 2.52 14.32 -11.37
N PHE A 247 3.84 14.44 -11.32
CA PHE A 247 4.58 14.12 -10.09
C PHE A 247 4.23 15.06 -8.95
N ARG A 248 3.82 16.31 -9.26
CA ARG A 248 3.30 17.23 -8.25
C ARG A 248 2.01 16.73 -7.60
N GLU A 249 1.09 16.16 -8.38
CA GLU A 249 -0.14 15.54 -7.86
C GLU A 249 0.15 14.27 -7.04
N LEU A 250 1.30 13.63 -7.25
CA LEU A 250 1.82 12.56 -6.39
C LEU A 250 2.46 13.09 -5.08
N GLY A 251 2.43 14.40 -4.85
CA GLY A 251 2.99 15.05 -3.67
C GLY A 251 4.50 15.33 -3.76
N ILE A 252 5.08 15.26 -4.96
CA ILE A 252 6.51 15.47 -5.19
C ILE A 252 6.68 16.85 -5.85
N VAL A 253 7.41 17.74 -5.18
CA VAL A 253 7.59 19.12 -5.62
C VAL A 253 9.03 19.34 -6.06
N ASP A 254 9.25 19.37 -7.36
CA ASP A 254 10.51 19.73 -8.04
C ASP A 254 11.77 19.21 -7.34
N PRO A 255 11.90 17.87 -7.17
CA PRO A 255 12.99 17.29 -6.41
C PRO A 255 14.33 17.62 -7.05
N LEU A 256 15.26 18.09 -6.21
CA LEU A 256 16.61 18.47 -6.59
C LEU A 256 17.59 17.40 -6.08
N LEU A 257 18.39 16.86 -6.99
CA LEU A 257 19.54 16.03 -6.65
C LEU A 257 20.83 16.83 -6.82
N ARG A 258 21.74 16.70 -5.86
CA ARG A 258 23.09 17.27 -5.96
C ARG A 258 24.09 16.31 -5.33
N GLY A 259 25.11 15.94 -6.10
CA GLY A 259 26.14 15.03 -5.58
C GLY A 259 26.99 14.40 -6.66
N PHE A 260 27.74 13.38 -6.26
CA PHE A 260 28.63 12.57 -7.08
C PHE A 260 28.23 11.10 -7.00
N GLY A 261 28.65 10.31 -7.98
CA GLY A 261 28.36 8.88 -8.03
C GLY A 261 26.91 8.59 -8.42
N SER A 262 26.33 7.53 -7.85
CA SER A 262 24.99 7.11 -8.16
C SER A 262 23.96 7.88 -7.32
N GLN A 263 23.02 8.52 -7.96
CA GLN A 263 21.92 9.28 -7.35
C GLN A 263 20.58 8.76 -7.86
N SER A 264 19.60 8.56 -6.96
CA SER A 264 18.27 8.03 -7.33
C SER A 264 17.15 8.92 -6.84
N LEU A 265 16.14 9.11 -7.69
CA LEU A 265 14.82 9.64 -7.34
C LEU A 265 13.80 8.53 -7.48
N VAL A 266 12.94 8.41 -6.49
CA VAL A 266 11.93 7.37 -6.40
C VAL A 266 10.55 7.99 -6.34
N PHE A 267 9.70 7.61 -7.28
CA PHE A 267 8.31 8.04 -7.41
C PHE A 267 7.41 6.84 -7.13
N ASN A 268 6.69 6.89 -6.02
CA ASN A 268 5.75 5.84 -5.65
C ASN A 268 4.34 6.21 -6.12
N PHE A 269 3.67 5.27 -6.75
CA PHE A 269 2.28 5.42 -7.15
C PHE A 269 1.52 4.10 -7.00
N ASN A 270 0.20 4.16 -6.92
CA ASN A 270 -0.65 3.00 -6.85
C ASN A 270 -1.72 3.00 -7.96
N LEU A 271 -2.29 1.83 -8.24
CA LEU A 271 -3.30 1.69 -9.29
C LEU A 271 -4.56 2.51 -9.03
N SER A 272 -4.91 2.78 -7.77
CA SER A 272 -6.11 3.58 -7.46
C SER A 272 -5.93 5.06 -7.81
N GLN A 273 -4.69 5.58 -7.80
CA GLN A 273 -4.38 6.93 -8.29
C GLN A 273 -4.53 7.05 -9.81
N LEU A 274 -4.35 5.95 -10.54
CA LEU A 274 -4.60 5.88 -11.97
C LEU A 274 -6.07 5.59 -12.31
N GLY A 275 -6.89 5.23 -11.33
CA GLY A 275 -8.30 4.88 -11.53
C GLY A 275 -8.54 3.45 -12.04
N GLY A 276 -7.53 2.58 -12.03
CA GLY A 276 -7.60 1.20 -12.50
C GLY A 276 -6.28 0.72 -13.09
N ARG A 277 -6.28 -0.47 -13.69
CA ARG A 277 -5.14 -0.97 -14.45
C ARG A 277 -5.21 -0.43 -15.89
N PRO A 278 -4.30 0.47 -16.31
CA PRO A 278 -4.33 1.03 -17.65
C PRO A 278 -4.02 -0.04 -18.72
N ARG A 279 -4.52 0.19 -19.95
CA ARG A 279 -4.09 -0.60 -21.13
C ARG A 279 -2.69 -0.21 -21.55
N ASP A 280 -2.46 1.11 -21.63
CA ASP A 280 -1.17 1.70 -21.96
C ASP A 280 -0.78 2.67 -20.87
N LEU A 281 0.48 2.64 -20.46
CA LEU A 281 1.04 3.54 -19.47
C LEU A 281 2.42 4.02 -19.94
N ALA A 282 2.68 5.30 -19.74
CA ALA A 282 3.98 5.91 -20.01
C ALA A 282 4.35 6.88 -18.89
N ALA A 283 5.64 7.09 -18.68
CA ALA A 283 6.17 8.16 -17.86
C ALA A 283 6.73 9.26 -18.79
N GLN A 284 6.22 10.48 -18.65
CA GLN A 284 6.81 11.67 -19.23
C GLN A 284 7.83 12.23 -18.24
N LEU A 285 9.05 12.44 -18.69
CA LEU A 285 10.17 12.91 -17.88
C LEU A 285 10.68 14.24 -18.44
N ASP A 286 10.71 15.26 -17.60
CA ASP A 286 11.32 16.57 -17.89
C ASP A 286 12.31 16.86 -16.76
N VAL A 287 13.59 16.66 -17.05
CA VAL A 287 14.70 16.79 -16.10
C VAL A 287 15.70 17.81 -16.64
N ILE A 288 16.00 18.81 -15.86
CA ILE A 288 17.08 19.77 -16.15
C ILE A 288 18.32 19.41 -15.32
N MET A 289 19.48 19.61 -15.87
CA MET A 289 20.74 19.27 -15.22
C MET A 289 21.89 20.20 -15.67
N ASN A 290 22.91 20.34 -14.81
CA ASN A 290 24.16 20.95 -15.27
C ASN A 290 24.87 19.99 -16.25
N PRO A 291 25.51 20.52 -17.32
CA PRO A 291 26.24 19.67 -18.26
C PRO A 291 27.47 19.04 -17.59
N VAL A 292 27.70 17.77 -17.89
CA VAL A 292 28.89 17.03 -17.51
C VAL A 292 29.85 17.04 -18.68
N ASP A 293 31.11 17.47 -18.45
CA ASP A 293 32.09 17.62 -19.53
C ASP A 293 32.72 16.28 -19.96
N GLY A 294 32.18 15.71 -21.05
CA GLY A 294 32.71 14.49 -21.62
C GLY A 294 34.13 14.58 -22.16
N ARG A 295 34.65 15.81 -22.44
CA ARG A 295 36.04 16.02 -22.90
C ARG A 295 37.02 15.79 -21.74
N ALA A 296 36.60 16.04 -20.51
CA ALA A 296 37.37 15.71 -19.31
C ALA A 296 37.33 14.21 -18.98
N GLY A 297 36.59 13.41 -19.75
CA GLY A 297 36.40 11.99 -19.50
C GLY A 297 35.27 11.65 -18.50
N ASP A 298 34.55 12.65 -18.04
CA ASP A 298 33.38 12.47 -17.19
C ASP A 298 32.23 11.82 -17.95
N ARG A 299 31.43 11.02 -17.26
CA ARG A 299 30.30 10.31 -17.85
C ARG A 299 29.06 10.48 -16.99
N LEU A 300 27.92 10.73 -17.63
CA LEU A 300 26.62 10.75 -16.99
C LEU A 300 25.68 9.79 -17.71
N THR A 301 25.20 8.79 -17.00
CA THR A 301 24.23 7.81 -17.50
C THR A 301 22.96 7.89 -16.67
N GLY A 302 21.81 7.99 -17.33
CA GLY A 302 20.49 7.94 -16.71
C GLY A 302 19.82 6.59 -16.93
N TYR A 303 19.13 6.07 -15.92
CA TYR A 303 18.39 4.82 -15.99
C TYR A 303 16.97 5.03 -15.48
N VAL A 304 16.02 4.33 -16.10
CA VAL A 304 14.62 4.31 -15.69
C VAL A 304 14.24 2.89 -15.33
N PHE A 305 13.75 2.70 -14.09
CA PHE A 305 13.29 1.40 -13.60
C PHE A 305 11.81 1.47 -13.20
N LEU A 306 11.09 0.38 -13.44
CA LEU A 306 9.75 0.15 -12.88
C LEU A 306 9.78 -1.11 -12.02
N ASN A 307 9.47 -0.98 -10.74
CA ASN A 307 9.48 -2.09 -9.77
C ASN A 307 10.79 -2.89 -9.78
N GLY A 308 11.93 -2.19 -9.94
CA GLY A 308 13.27 -2.76 -10.00
C GLY A 308 13.68 -3.32 -11.36
N VAL A 309 12.80 -3.30 -12.38
CA VAL A 309 13.10 -3.75 -13.74
C VAL A 309 13.59 -2.57 -14.57
N LEU A 310 14.80 -2.66 -15.14
CA LEU A 310 15.35 -1.63 -16.04
C LEU A 310 14.54 -1.57 -17.32
N LEU A 311 14.04 -0.37 -17.65
CA LEU A 311 13.26 -0.10 -18.85
C LEU A 311 14.06 0.63 -19.92
N ARG A 312 14.87 1.63 -19.51
CA ARG A 312 15.58 2.50 -20.43
C ARG A 312 16.90 2.99 -19.83
N THR A 313 17.88 3.20 -20.72
CA THR A 313 19.18 3.79 -20.39
C THR A 313 19.43 4.97 -21.33
N TYR A 314 19.98 6.06 -20.80
CA TYR A 314 20.31 7.29 -21.52
C TYR A 314 21.76 7.68 -21.31
N ASN A 315 22.46 8.03 -22.37
CA ASN A 315 23.71 8.76 -22.25
C ASN A 315 23.37 10.27 -22.14
N LEU A 316 23.67 10.84 -20.99
CA LEU A 316 23.35 12.23 -20.64
C LEU A 316 24.61 13.12 -20.62
N THR A 317 25.78 12.59 -20.93
CA THR A 317 27.05 13.34 -20.99
C THR A 317 26.92 14.52 -21.96
N GLY A 318 27.21 15.73 -21.49
CA GLY A 318 27.09 16.97 -22.25
C GLY A 318 25.67 17.50 -22.44
N ARG A 319 24.65 16.81 -21.92
CA ARG A 319 23.25 17.27 -21.96
C ARG A 319 22.91 18.17 -20.78
N THR A 320 22.00 19.13 -21.03
CA THR A 320 21.44 20.02 -20.00
C THR A 320 19.99 19.68 -19.66
N GLN A 321 19.35 18.82 -20.47
CA GLN A 321 17.97 18.43 -20.29
C GLN A 321 17.73 17.01 -20.79
N LEU A 322 16.84 16.28 -20.13
CA LEU A 322 16.21 15.06 -20.58
C LEU A 322 14.69 15.32 -20.68
N ASN A 323 14.16 15.34 -21.89
CA ASN A 323 12.72 15.42 -22.14
C ASN A 323 12.30 14.20 -22.95
N GLU A 324 11.76 13.20 -22.29
CA GLU A 324 11.51 11.88 -22.87
C GLU A 324 10.21 11.27 -22.35
N THR A 325 9.59 10.45 -23.20
CA THR A 325 8.45 9.61 -22.82
C THR A 325 8.88 8.15 -22.82
N VAL A 326 8.74 7.49 -21.66
CA VAL A 326 9.13 6.09 -21.45
C VAL A 326 7.89 5.23 -21.30
N THR A 327 7.70 4.25 -22.18
CA THR A 327 6.62 3.27 -22.03
C THR A 327 6.86 2.39 -20.80
N LEU A 328 5.85 2.29 -19.95
CA LEU A 328 5.85 1.45 -18.75
C LEU A 328 5.02 0.18 -19.02
N PRO A 329 5.66 -1.01 -19.11
CA PRO A 329 4.93 -2.25 -19.39
C PRO A 329 3.89 -2.57 -18.33
N THR A 330 2.61 -2.62 -18.70
CA THR A 330 1.48 -2.81 -17.77
C THR A 330 1.50 -4.17 -17.07
N ARG A 331 2.18 -5.18 -17.65
CA ARG A 331 2.42 -6.49 -17.02
C ARG A 331 3.30 -6.41 -15.75
N LEU A 332 4.12 -5.36 -15.61
CA LEU A 332 4.97 -5.14 -14.43
C LEU A 332 4.23 -4.40 -13.32
N LEU A 333 3.03 -3.87 -13.58
CA LEU A 333 2.26 -3.14 -12.59
C LEU A 333 1.76 -4.06 -11.48
N ARG A 334 1.90 -3.53 -10.27
CA ARG A 334 1.39 -4.09 -9.01
C ARG A 334 0.41 -3.10 -8.40
N ARG A 335 -0.25 -3.45 -7.28
CA ARG A 335 -1.05 -2.47 -6.53
C ARG A 335 -0.24 -1.21 -6.19
N PHE A 336 0.96 -1.39 -5.67
CA PHE A 336 1.93 -0.33 -5.38
C PHE A 336 3.11 -0.45 -6.34
N ASN A 337 3.47 0.66 -6.95
CA ASN A 337 4.50 0.73 -7.97
C ASN A 337 5.55 1.76 -7.61
N GLN A 338 6.76 1.49 -8.02
CA GLN A 338 7.91 2.33 -7.83
C GLN A 338 8.54 2.62 -9.21
N LEU A 339 8.50 3.88 -9.63
CA LEU A 339 9.29 4.40 -10.74
C LEU A 339 10.56 5.00 -10.17
N GLU A 340 11.72 4.50 -10.57
CA GLU A 340 13.02 5.00 -10.14
C GLU A 340 13.76 5.62 -11.32
N LEU A 341 14.22 6.85 -11.14
CA LEU A 341 15.19 7.51 -12.02
C LEU A 341 16.54 7.49 -11.31
N ARG A 342 17.50 6.77 -11.88
CA ARG A 342 18.87 6.69 -11.37
C ARG A 342 19.81 7.39 -12.32
N PHE A 343 20.74 8.15 -11.76
CA PHE A 343 21.76 8.89 -12.50
C PHE A 343 23.14 8.51 -11.97
N ASP A 344 23.96 7.91 -12.80
CA ASP A 344 25.32 7.52 -12.46
C ASP A 344 26.29 8.53 -13.05
N TYR A 345 26.90 9.35 -12.17
CA TYR A 345 27.93 10.29 -12.53
C TYR A 345 29.30 9.70 -12.21
N GLY A 346 30.01 9.27 -13.23
CA GLY A 346 31.40 8.82 -13.17
C GLY A 346 32.33 9.98 -13.52
N ALA A 347 33.01 10.55 -12.51
CA ALA A 347 34.05 11.53 -12.72
C ALA A 347 35.32 10.84 -13.26
N SER A 348 36.03 11.50 -14.18
CA SER A 348 37.30 10.97 -14.67
C SER A 348 38.34 10.99 -13.57
N LEU A 349 39.12 9.92 -13.46
CA LEU A 349 40.14 9.73 -12.40
C LEU A 349 41.37 10.66 -12.55
N GLY A 350 41.43 11.48 -13.60
CA GLY A 350 42.64 12.22 -13.96
C GLY A 350 43.01 13.41 -13.09
N ASN A 351 42.09 14.02 -12.34
CA ASN A 351 42.40 15.23 -11.56
C ASN A 351 41.35 15.56 -10.51
N CYS A 352 41.21 14.72 -9.47
CA CYS A 352 40.36 15.01 -8.32
C CYS A 352 40.93 16.03 -7.36
N GLN A 353 42.11 16.60 -7.64
CA GLN A 353 42.69 17.73 -6.90
C GLN A 353 42.12 19.08 -7.35
N GLY A 354 41.41 19.11 -8.52
CA GLY A 354 40.62 20.25 -8.96
C GLY A 354 39.23 20.29 -8.33
N SER A 355 38.58 21.43 -8.35
CA SER A 355 37.20 21.58 -7.87
C SER A 355 36.24 20.75 -8.75
N LEU A 356 35.89 19.54 -8.31
CA LEU A 356 34.85 18.74 -8.96
C LEU A 356 33.51 19.48 -8.87
N THR A 357 32.86 19.69 -10.00
CA THR A 357 31.51 20.22 -10.04
C THR A 357 30.51 19.09 -9.77
N PRO A 358 29.76 19.13 -8.69
CA PRO A 358 28.76 18.10 -8.41
C PRO A 358 27.69 18.10 -9.52
N LEU A 359 27.19 16.91 -9.85
CA LEU A 359 25.98 16.81 -10.64
C LEU A 359 24.86 17.50 -9.87
N THR A 360 24.16 18.40 -10.54
CA THR A 360 22.95 19.03 -10.03
C THR A 360 21.86 18.79 -11.05
N LEU A 361 20.79 18.15 -10.65
CA LEU A 361 19.64 17.91 -11.52
C LEU A 361 18.33 18.12 -10.76
N GLN A 362 17.31 18.57 -11.49
CA GLN A 362 15.98 18.81 -10.97
C GLN A 362 14.94 18.22 -11.92
N VAL A 363 13.99 17.47 -11.35
CA VAL A 363 12.82 17.00 -12.09
C VAL A 363 11.73 18.07 -11.99
N ARG A 364 11.19 18.50 -13.11
CA ARG A 364 10.06 19.43 -13.15
C ARG A 364 8.77 18.64 -12.92
N SER A 365 8.21 18.76 -11.74
CA SER A 365 7.08 17.91 -11.32
C SER A 365 5.77 18.20 -12.03
N ASP A 366 5.58 19.42 -12.56
CA ASP A 366 4.35 19.78 -13.30
C ASP A 366 4.35 19.21 -14.73
N SER A 367 5.52 19.20 -15.38
CA SER A 367 5.68 18.68 -16.75
C SER A 367 5.99 17.19 -16.79
N SER A 368 6.54 16.64 -15.70
CA SER A 368 6.76 15.21 -15.54
C SER A 368 5.55 14.52 -14.92
N GLY A 369 5.30 13.26 -15.25
CA GLY A 369 4.19 12.50 -14.69
C GLY A 369 3.89 11.22 -15.44
N LEU A 370 2.79 10.60 -15.06
CA LEU A 370 2.25 9.39 -15.68
C LEU A 370 1.15 9.75 -16.67
N LEU A 371 1.20 9.13 -17.84
CA LEU A 371 0.20 9.26 -18.93
C LEU A 371 -0.35 7.87 -19.22
N TRP A 372 -1.68 7.73 -19.36
CA TRP A 372 -2.27 6.44 -19.69
C TRP A 372 -3.45 6.56 -20.62
N SER A 373 -3.81 5.45 -21.27
CA SER A 373 -5.00 5.36 -22.09
C SER A 373 -5.79 4.09 -21.77
N GLY A 374 -7.10 4.23 -21.70
CA GLY A 374 -8.04 3.12 -21.46
C GLY A 374 -7.72 2.29 -20.21
N TYR A 375 -8.62 1.39 -19.86
CA TYR A 375 -8.44 0.47 -18.75
C TYR A 375 -8.65 -0.98 -19.21
N GLN A 376 -7.92 -1.89 -18.57
CA GLN A 376 -8.17 -3.31 -18.69
C GLN A 376 -9.46 -3.63 -17.93
N ALA A 377 -10.25 -4.59 -18.43
CA ALA A 377 -11.38 -5.08 -17.67
C ALA A 377 -10.91 -5.72 -16.36
N PRO A 378 -11.65 -5.56 -15.25
CA PRO A 378 -11.34 -6.26 -14.00
C PRO A 378 -11.29 -7.77 -14.23
N ASN A 379 -10.32 -8.44 -13.65
CA ASN A 379 -10.13 -9.89 -13.77
C ASN A 379 -10.58 -10.67 -12.53
N GLY A 380 -11.07 -9.98 -11.50
CA GLY A 380 -11.53 -10.59 -10.27
C GLY A 380 -10.41 -10.87 -9.26
N GLU A 381 -9.23 -10.29 -9.42
CA GLU A 381 -8.13 -10.43 -8.46
C GLU A 381 -8.16 -9.35 -7.38
N LEU A 382 -7.96 -9.75 -6.12
CA LEU A 382 -7.85 -8.83 -4.99
C LEU A 382 -6.73 -7.77 -5.16
N GLN A 383 -5.74 -8.01 -6.02
CA GLN A 383 -4.69 -7.04 -6.33
C GLN A 383 -5.21 -5.78 -7.04
N GLU A 384 -6.36 -5.86 -7.71
CA GLU A 384 -6.98 -4.72 -8.41
C GLU A 384 -7.71 -3.77 -7.46
N ILE A 385 -8.00 -4.24 -6.24
CA ILE A 385 -8.72 -3.47 -5.25
C ILE A 385 -7.74 -2.54 -4.51
N PRO A 386 -8.11 -1.28 -4.23
CA PRO A 386 -9.41 -0.63 -4.50
C PRO A 386 -9.50 0.09 -5.84
N ALA A 387 -8.53 -0.08 -6.75
CA ALA A 387 -8.46 0.69 -7.99
C ALA A 387 -9.71 0.55 -8.87
N VAL A 388 -10.37 -0.62 -8.83
CA VAL A 388 -11.61 -0.89 -9.57
C VAL A 388 -12.88 -0.40 -8.88
N LEU A 389 -12.80 0.05 -7.61
CA LEU A 389 -13.93 0.55 -6.84
C LEU A 389 -14.18 2.04 -7.13
N GLN A 390 -14.47 2.35 -8.39
CA GLN A 390 -14.74 3.71 -8.85
C GLN A 390 -16.25 3.98 -8.94
N GLY A 391 -16.64 5.25 -8.76
CA GLY A 391 -18.05 5.66 -8.82
C GLY A 391 -18.83 5.34 -7.55
N SER A 392 -20.16 5.23 -7.67
CA SER A 392 -21.06 4.92 -6.57
C SER A 392 -20.89 3.49 -6.08
N GLY A 393 -20.73 3.30 -4.79
CA GLY A 393 -20.66 1.99 -4.15
C GLY A 393 -21.84 1.71 -3.23
N ARG A 394 -22.06 0.42 -2.94
CA ARG A 394 -23.06 -0.05 -1.99
C ARG A 394 -22.43 -1.00 -0.97
N VAL A 395 -22.90 -0.93 0.28
CA VAL A 395 -22.65 -1.94 1.32
C VAL A 395 -23.97 -2.57 1.72
N GLY A 396 -24.11 -3.87 1.51
CA GLY A 396 -25.25 -4.67 1.93
C GLY A 396 -24.93 -5.44 3.21
N LEU A 397 -25.74 -5.28 4.26
CA LEU A 397 -25.61 -6.01 5.52
C LEU A 397 -26.71 -7.07 5.61
N GLY A 398 -26.37 -8.32 5.89
CA GLY A 398 -27.35 -9.36 6.25
C GLY A 398 -27.97 -9.13 7.63
N ASP A 399 -27.24 -8.46 8.54
CA ASP A 399 -27.71 -8.06 9.85
C ASP A 399 -27.08 -6.72 10.24
N PRO A 400 -27.84 -5.76 10.82
CA PRO A 400 -27.29 -4.48 11.32
C PRO A 400 -26.10 -4.63 12.28
N GLN A 401 -26.00 -5.72 13.02
CA GLN A 401 -24.89 -6.00 13.94
C GLN A 401 -23.56 -6.22 13.22
N LEU A 402 -23.58 -6.47 11.91
CA LEU A 402 -22.38 -6.62 11.07
C LEU A 402 -21.78 -5.28 10.63
N LEU A 403 -22.37 -4.15 11.02
CA LEU A 403 -21.87 -2.81 10.68
C LEU A 403 -20.38 -2.60 11.05
N PRO A 404 -19.88 -3.01 12.22
CA PRO A 404 -18.46 -2.89 12.54
C PRO A 404 -17.56 -3.66 11.54
N ALA A 405 -17.96 -4.88 11.16
CA ALA A 405 -17.23 -5.69 10.19
C ALA A 405 -17.17 -5.01 8.80
N ALA A 406 -18.29 -4.41 8.36
CA ALA A 406 -18.35 -3.63 7.13
C ALA A 406 -17.47 -2.37 7.21
N ALA A 407 -17.52 -1.65 8.34
CA ALA A 407 -16.72 -0.45 8.55
C ALA A 407 -15.21 -0.77 8.52
N TYR A 408 -14.77 -1.84 9.18
CA TYR A 408 -13.39 -2.31 9.13
C TYR A 408 -12.97 -2.64 7.68
N LEU A 409 -13.78 -3.37 6.92
CA LEU A 409 -13.46 -3.73 5.54
C LEU A 409 -13.38 -2.49 4.64
N VAL A 410 -14.41 -1.64 4.64
CA VAL A 410 -14.44 -0.41 3.83
C VAL A 410 -13.30 0.53 4.22
N GLY A 411 -12.99 0.64 5.51
CA GLY A 411 -11.84 1.40 6.01
C GLY A 411 -10.50 0.87 5.51
N ALA A 412 -10.30 -0.46 5.52
CA ALA A 412 -9.12 -1.08 4.96
C ALA A 412 -8.94 -0.76 3.47
N LEU A 413 -10.04 -0.79 2.70
CA LEU A 413 -10.06 -0.44 1.28
C LEU A 413 -9.79 1.05 1.06
N SER A 414 -10.40 1.93 1.86
CA SER A 414 -10.20 3.39 1.79
C SER A 414 -8.77 3.81 2.09
N ARG A 415 -8.10 3.10 2.99
CA ARG A 415 -6.67 3.32 3.29
C ARG A 415 -5.78 3.11 2.07
N LEU A 416 -6.13 2.16 1.21
CA LEU A 416 -5.40 1.84 -0.01
C LEU A 416 -5.86 2.65 -1.22
N ALA A 417 -7.00 3.33 -1.11
CA ALA A 417 -7.61 4.10 -2.18
C ALA A 417 -6.99 5.49 -2.30
N ALA A 418 -7.05 6.06 -3.50
CA ALA A 418 -6.65 7.47 -3.73
C ALA A 418 -7.61 8.47 -3.08
N ARG A 419 -8.82 8.04 -2.73
CA ARG A 419 -9.87 8.83 -2.08
C ARG A 419 -10.65 7.96 -1.09
N PRO A 420 -11.31 8.55 -0.07
CA PRO A 420 -12.17 7.78 0.83
C PRO A 420 -13.34 7.15 0.05
N LEU A 421 -13.67 5.91 0.39
CA LEU A 421 -14.83 5.22 -0.15
C LEU A 421 -16.05 5.56 0.70
N LEU A 422 -17.08 6.13 0.09
CA LEU A 422 -18.31 6.56 0.75
C LEU A 422 -19.52 5.84 0.12
N PRO A 423 -19.67 4.52 0.33
CA PRO A 423 -20.77 3.74 -0.25
C PRO A 423 -22.08 4.01 0.50
N THR A 424 -23.21 3.81 -0.18
CA THR A 424 -24.53 3.75 0.47
C THR A 424 -24.62 2.49 1.32
N LEU A 425 -25.37 2.54 2.42
CA LEU A 425 -25.58 1.43 3.33
C LEU A 425 -27.03 0.91 3.22
N GLU A 426 -27.19 -0.39 3.05
CA GLU A 426 -28.49 -1.06 3.00
C GLU A 426 -28.48 -2.30 3.92
N VAL A 427 -29.59 -2.57 4.59
CA VAL A 427 -29.84 -3.87 5.23
C VAL A 427 -30.57 -4.74 4.22
N LEU A 428 -29.98 -5.90 3.91
CA LEU A 428 -30.50 -6.80 2.90
C LEU A 428 -31.80 -7.46 3.41
N PRO A 429 -32.86 -7.54 2.61
CA PRO A 429 -34.07 -8.27 2.98
C PRO A 429 -33.78 -9.77 3.07
N LYS A 430 -34.43 -10.46 3.99
CA LYS A 430 -34.26 -11.92 4.22
C LYS A 430 -34.79 -12.80 3.08
N GLU A 431 -35.71 -12.28 2.27
CA GLU A 431 -36.31 -12.99 1.13
C GLU A 431 -35.73 -12.43 -0.15
N GLU A 432 -35.06 -13.32 -0.94
CA GLU A 432 -34.53 -13.08 -2.30
C GLU A 432 -34.10 -11.63 -2.54
N ALA A 433 -33.03 -11.21 -1.87
CA ALA A 433 -32.42 -9.92 -2.20
C ALA A 433 -31.98 -9.98 -3.67
N ASN A 434 -32.75 -9.32 -4.53
CA ASN A 434 -32.35 -9.11 -5.92
C ASN A 434 -31.13 -8.15 -5.90
N LEU A 435 -29.98 -8.73 -5.54
CA LEU A 435 -28.68 -8.03 -5.39
C LEU A 435 -28.21 -7.43 -6.73
N GLU A 436 -28.94 -7.70 -7.78
CA GLU A 436 -28.67 -7.35 -9.15
C GLU A 436 -29.24 -5.97 -9.53
N THR A 437 -30.29 -5.50 -8.83
CA THR A 437 -30.99 -4.26 -9.15
C THR A 437 -30.48 -3.09 -8.31
N GLY A 438 -29.61 -2.28 -8.90
CA GLY A 438 -29.14 -1.04 -8.28
C GLY A 438 -28.22 -0.26 -9.19
N ASN A 439 -28.30 1.06 -9.15
CA ASN A 439 -27.43 1.96 -9.92
C ASN A 439 -26.11 2.20 -9.16
N PHE A 440 -25.37 1.13 -8.86
CA PHE A 440 -24.05 1.18 -8.24
C PHE A 440 -22.99 0.56 -9.16
N ALA A 441 -21.77 1.05 -9.07
CA ALA A 441 -20.64 0.58 -9.86
C ALA A 441 -19.89 -0.59 -9.20
N TRP A 442 -19.96 -0.72 -7.87
CA TRP A 442 -19.33 -1.77 -7.09
C TRP A 442 -20.10 -2.01 -5.79
N GLN A 443 -19.88 -3.16 -5.15
CA GLN A 443 -20.52 -3.47 -3.88
C GLN A 443 -19.65 -4.27 -2.93
N VAL A 444 -19.95 -4.10 -1.64
CA VAL A 444 -19.49 -4.94 -0.53
C VAL A 444 -20.71 -5.58 0.12
N ILE A 445 -20.69 -6.87 0.30
CA ILE A 445 -21.73 -7.63 0.99
C ILE A 445 -21.10 -8.20 2.26
N VAL A 446 -21.74 -7.98 3.41
CA VAL A 446 -21.36 -8.57 4.69
C VAL A 446 -22.55 -9.36 5.20
N ALA A 447 -22.51 -10.66 4.96
CA ALA A 447 -23.64 -11.54 5.24
C ALA A 447 -23.18 -13.00 5.41
N GLY A 448 -23.91 -13.75 6.23
CA GLY A 448 -23.75 -15.20 6.33
C GLY A 448 -24.33 -15.96 5.13
N PRO A 449 -23.98 -17.23 5.01
CA PRO A 449 -24.47 -18.09 3.92
C PRO A 449 -25.99 -18.36 3.98
N ASP A 450 -26.58 -18.20 5.14
CA ASP A 450 -28.02 -18.33 5.41
C ASP A 450 -28.82 -17.06 5.08
N GLN A 451 -28.13 -15.95 4.87
CA GLN A 451 -28.73 -14.64 4.62
C GLN A 451 -28.69 -14.27 3.12
N VAL A 452 -27.68 -14.74 2.38
CA VAL A 452 -27.50 -14.41 0.97
C VAL A 452 -26.88 -15.59 0.21
N GLU A 453 -27.48 -15.98 -0.90
CA GLU A 453 -26.92 -16.95 -1.82
C GLU A 453 -26.26 -16.21 -3.00
N LEU A 454 -24.97 -16.45 -3.23
CA LEU A 454 -24.19 -15.80 -4.28
C LEU A 454 -23.46 -16.84 -5.13
N ASN A 455 -23.46 -16.60 -6.44
CA ASN A 455 -22.61 -17.36 -7.35
C ASN A 455 -21.16 -16.86 -7.25
N SER A 456 -20.48 -17.29 -6.21
CA SER A 456 -19.13 -16.87 -5.79
C SER A 456 -18.10 -17.98 -6.03
N PRO A 457 -16.78 -17.68 -5.99
CA PRO A 457 -15.71 -18.67 -6.13
C PRO A 457 -15.78 -19.81 -5.11
N ILE A 458 -16.25 -19.51 -3.90
CA ILE A 458 -16.60 -20.51 -2.89
C ILE A 458 -18.06 -20.33 -2.53
N ARG A 459 -18.89 -21.32 -2.85
CA ARG A 459 -20.29 -21.36 -2.42
C ARG A 459 -20.38 -21.88 -1.00
N LEU A 460 -21.16 -21.18 -0.20
CA LEU A 460 -21.43 -21.50 1.19
C LEU A 460 -22.89 -21.89 1.34
N GLY A 461 -23.15 -23.11 1.69
CA GLY A 461 -24.50 -23.64 1.88
C GLY A 461 -24.46 -24.78 2.91
N SER A 462 -25.09 -25.90 2.62
CA SER A 462 -24.96 -27.12 3.40
C SER A 462 -23.55 -27.72 3.36
N GLN A 463 -22.79 -27.37 2.32
CA GLN A 463 -21.39 -27.73 2.12
C GLN A 463 -20.58 -26.51 1.72
N PHE A 464 -19.28 -26.58 1.94
CA PHE A 464 -18.29 -25.63 1.45
C PHE A 464 -17.81 -26.11 0.08
N GLU A 465 -18.21 -25.41 -0.98
CA GLU A 465 -17.96 -25.82 -2.36
C GLU A 465 -17.01 -24.86 -3.06
N ILE A 466 -15.86 -25.36 -3.50
CA ILE A 466 -14.95 -24.62 -4.37
C ILE A 466 -15.42 -24.80 -5.80
N ILE A 467 -15.68 -23.71 -6.49
CA ILE A 467 -16.16 -23.69 -7.86
C ILE A 467 -14.98 -23.59 -8.83
N ASN A 468 -14.96 -24.47 -9.82
CA ASN A 468 -13.99 -24.39 -10.91
C ASN A 468 -14.34 -23.17 -11.81
N PRO A 469 -13.45 -22.15 -11.88
CA PRO A 469 -13.74 -20.93 -12.63
C PRO A 469 -13.84 -21.14 -14.15
N LEU A 470 -13.36 -22.27 -14.67
CA LEU A 470 -13.35 -22.55 -16.12
C LEU A 470 -14.65 -23.14 -16.61
N ASN A 471 -15.33 -23.96 -15.81
CA ASN A 471 -16.56 -24.65 -16.22
C ASN A 471 -17.73 -24.48 -15.24
N GLN A 472 -17.56 -23.68 -14.18
CA GLN A 472 -18.56 -23.37 -13.15
C GLN A 472 -19.12 -24.60 -12.42
N GLN A 473 -18.42 -25.73 -12.48
CA GLN A 473 -18.78 -26.95 -11.76
C GLN A 473 -18.09 -26.98 -10.39
N VAL A 474 -18.67 -27.73 -9.46
CA VAL A 474 -18.05 -27.99 -8.16
C VAL A 474 -16.77 -28.78 -8.36
N ALA A 475 -15.63 -28.17 -8.03
CA ALA A 475 -14.32 -28.81 -8.10
C ALA A 475 -14.00 -29.60 -6.82
N LEU A 476 -14.47 -29.09 -5.68
CA LEU A 476 -14.34 -29.73 -4.37
C LEU A 476 -15.51 -29.35 -3.50
N ALA A 477 -16.17 -30.33 -2.91
CA ALA A 477 -17.12 -30.15 -1.83
C ALA A 477 -16.54 -30.73 -0.53
N ALA A 478 -16.60 -29.96 0.55
CA ALA A 478 -16.07 -30.35 1.84
C ALA A 478 -16.96 -29.82 2.99
N GLN A 479 -16.79 -30.38 4.16
CA GLN A 479 -17.34 -29.85 5.40
C GLN A 479 -16.19 -29.55 6.34
N PRO A 480 -15.57 -28.35 6.28
CA PRO A 480 -14.52 -27.99 7.22
C PRO A 480 -15.05 -28.11 8.65
N GLN A 481 -14.27 -28.76 9.52
CA GLN A 481 -14.61 -28.90 10.93
C GLN A 481 -14.36 -27.59 11.70
N GLU A 482 -13.52 -26.74 11.15
CA GLU A 482 -13.17 -25.45 11.74
C GLU A 482 -14.04 -24.32 11.18
N ASN A 483 -14.37 -23.37 12.03
CA ASN A 483 -15.04 -22.13 11.62
C ASN A 483 -14.03 -21.26 10.85
N LEU A 484 -14.47 -20.67 9.73
CA LEU A 484 -13.63 -19.84 8.84
C LEU A 484 -14.29 -18.49 8.62
N GLY A 485 -13.49 -17.42 8.68
CA GLY A 485 -13.84 -16.13 8.09
C GLY A 485 -13.40 -16.08 6.63
N LEU A 486 -14.22 -15.56 5.73
CA LEU A 486 -13.96 -15.52 4.30
C LEU A 486 -14.16 -14.12 3.75
N LEU A 487 -13.23 -13.68 2.90
CA LEU A 487 -13.41 -12.54 2.01
C LEU A 487 -13.21 -13.01 0.58
N GLN A 488 -14.24 -12.88 -0.24
CA GLN A 488 -14.23 -13.26 -1.65
C GLN A 488 -14.39 -12.02 -2.52
N TYR A 489 -13.63 -11.95 -3.60
CA TYR A 489 -13.76 -10.93 -4.63
C TYR A 489 -14.08 -11.61 -5.97
N PHE A 490 -15.14 -11.17 -6.62
CA PHE A 490 -15.59 -11.67 -7.92
C PHE A 490 -16.40 -10.61 -8.64
N LEU A 491 -16.73 -10.88 -9.89
CA LEU A 491 -17.58 -10.01 -10.71
C LEU A 491 -19.00 -10.59 -10.73
N LEU A 492 -19.92 -9.92 -10.06
CA LEU A 492 -21.34 -10.24 -10.15
C LEU A 492 -21.96 -9.38 -11.25
N GLN A 493 -22.37 -9.99 -12.36
CA GLN A 493 -22.86 -9.31 -13.58
C GLN A 493 -21.91 -8.21 -14.08
N GLY A 494 -20.60 -8.48 -14.02
CA GLY A 494 -19.57 -7.55 -14.43
C GLY A 494 -19.24 -6.44 -13.40
N LYS A 495 -19.95 -6.38 -12.26
CA LYS A 495 -19.70 -5.40 -11.19
C LYS A 495 -18.75 -5.99 -10.14
N PRO A 496 -17.70 -5.27 -9.76
CA PRO A 496 -16.83 -5.64 -8.65
C PRO A 496 -17.63 -5.88 -7.37
N THR A 497 -17.55 -7.09 -6.84
CA THR A 497 -18.27 -7.52 -5.64
C THR A 497 -17.31 -8.14 -4.65
N LEU A 498 -17.29 -7.61 -3.42
CA LEU A 498 -16.61 -8.21 -2.27
C LEU A 498 -17.66 -8.81 -1.34
N TRP A 499 -17.49 -10.08 -1.01
CA TRP A 499 -18.34 -10.76 -0.04
C TRP A 499 -17.52 -11.17 1.17
N LEU A 500 -17.79 -10.52 2.31
CA LEU A 500 -17.29 -10.88 3.62
C LEU A 500 -18.31 -11.78 4.31
N SER A 501 -17.91 -12.99 4.59
CA SER A 501 -18.76 -14.04 5.12
C SER A 501 -18.01 -14.93 6.11
N TRP A 502 -18.67 -15.98 6.58
CA TRP A 502 -18.08 -16.99 7.46
C TRP A 502 -18.65 -18.38 7.14
N TRP A 503 -17.87 -19.39 7.48
CA TRP A 503 -18.29 -20.79 7.51
C TRP A 503 -18.40 -21.23 8.97
N GLY A 504 -19.47 -21.96 9.33
CA GLY A 504 -19.77 -22.38 10.68
C GLY A 504 -20.68 -21.39 11.43
N SER A 505 -20.70 -21.47 12.76
CA SER A 505 -21.68 -20.76 13.61
C SER A 505 -21.19 -19.44 14.21
N ASP A 506 -19.97 -18.98 13.87
CA ASP A 506 -19.36 -17.80 14.49
C ASP A 506 -19.26 -16.60 13.53
N PRO A 507 -20.25 -15.70 13.47
CA PRO A 507 -20.22 -14.50 12.63
C PRO A 507 -19.12 -13.50 13.04
N ALA A 508 -18.58 -13.58 14.26
CA ALA A 508 -17.50 -12.72 14.72
C ALA A 508 -16.19 -12.93 13.93
N LEU A 509 -16.09 -14.04 13.17
CA LEU A 509 -14.94 -14.28 12.29
C LEU A 509 -14.87 -13.28 11.14
N ALA A 510 -16.00 -12.85 10.60
CA ALA A 510 -16.04 -11.80 9.59
C ALA A 510 -15.48 -10.48 10.15
N GLU A 511 -15.87 -10.12 11.38
CA GLU A 511 -15.33 -8.93 12.05
C GLU A 511 -13.85 -9.08 12.37
N ARG A 512 -13.38 -10.23 12.85
CA ARG A 512 -11.95 -10.45 13.14
C ARG A 512 -11.11 -10.34 11.86
N LEU A 513 -11.56 -10.95 10.75
CA LEU A 513 -10.86 -10.86 9.46
C LEU A 513 -10.80 -9.41 8.97
N SER A 514 -11.93 -8.70 8.95
CA SER A 514 -11.98 -7.31 8.50
C SER A 514 -11.20 -6.37 9.40
N ARG A 515 -11.22 -6.57 10.73
CA ARG A 515 -10.40 -5.84 11.70
C ARG A 515 -8.91 -6.07 11.45
N GLY A 516 -8.50 -7.32 11.18
CA GLY A 516 -7.12 -7.65 10.81
C GLY A 516 -6.67 -6.94 9.54
N LEU A 517 -7.53 -6.84 8.52
CA LEU A 517 -7.28 -6.07 7.31
C LEU A 517 -7.22 -4.56 7.58
N ALA A 518 -8.04 -4.05 8.50
CA ALA A 518 -8.08 -2.64 8.87
C ALA A 518 -6.90 -2.20 9.75
N ASP A 519 -6.22 -3.10 10.45
CA ASP A 519 -5.07 -2.74 11.29
C ASP A 519 -3.80 -2.58 10.43
N PRO A 520 -3.22 -1.36 10.32
CA PRO A 520 -2.02 -1.12 9.51
C PRO A 520 -0.80 -1.91 10.00
N ARG A 521 -0.75 -2.29 11.28
CA ARG A 521 0.36 -3.04 11.88
C ARG A 521 0.47 -4.45 11.33
N THR A 522 -0.65 -5.07 10.95
CA THR A 522 -0.68 -6.43 10.37
C THR A 522 -0.15 -6.46 8.94
N ARG A 523 -0.26 -5.35 8.19
CA ARG A 523 0.04 -5.24 6.75
C ARG A 523 -0.74 -6.21 5.86
N LEU A 524 -1.78 -6.87 6.38
CA LEU A 524 -2.57 -7.84 5.62
C LEU A 524 -3.22 -7.23 4.38
N ALA A 525 -3.76 -6.00 4.49
CA ALA A 525 -4.35 -5.31 3.37
C ALA A 525 -3.37 -5.07 2.20
N ASN A 526 -2.06 -4.94 2.50
CA ASN A 526 -1.03 -4.78 1.48
C ASN A 526 -0.69 -6.09 0.76
N GLN A 527 -1.00 -7.24 1.38
CA GLN A 527 -0.66 -8.59 0.91
C GLN A 527 -1.83 -9.29 0.20
N LEU A 528 -2.96 -8.58 -0.05
CA LEU A 528 -4.11 -9.12 -0.76
C LEU A 528 -3.70 -9.67 -2.13
N GLN A 529 -3.84 -10.99 -2.32
CA GLN A 529 -3.53 -11.72 -3.56
C GLN A 529 -4.64 -12.73 -3.85
N GLY A 530 -4.70 -13.23 -5.08
CA GLY A 530 -5.75 -14.13 -5.50
C GLY A 530 -7.13 -13.46 -5.48
N ASN A 531 -8.18 -14.22 -5.26
CA ASN A 531 -9.55 -13.70 -5.19
C ASN A 531 -10.35 -14.15 -3.96
N VAL A 532 -9.76 -14.98 -3.11
CA VAL A 532 -10.34 -15.42 -1.84
C VAL A 532 -9.29 -15.35 -0.72
N LEU A 533 -9.70 -14.84 0.43
CA LEU A 533 -8.95 -14.90 1.69
C LEU A 533 -9.74 -15.72 2.70
N THR A 534 -9.07 -16.59 3.39
CA THR A 534 -9.63 -17.35 4.52
C THR A 534 -8.83 -17.08 5.78
N ALA A 535 -9.53 -16.94 6.91
CA ALA A 535 -8.94 -16.80 8.24
C ALA A 535 -9.50 -17.87 9.18
N TYR A 536 -8.64 -18.49 9.98
CA TYR A 536 -9.02 -19.57 10.89
C TYR A 536 -9.33 -19.05 12.29
N ALA A 537 -10.34 -19.67 12.94
CA ALA A 537 -10.78 -19.32 14.28
C ALA A 537 -9.74 -19.55 15.38
N ALA A 538 -8.85 -20.52 15.19
CA ALA A 538 -7.87 -20.96 16.19
C ALA A 538 -6.68 -19.99 16.39
N ALA A 539 -6.56 -18.94 15.60
CA ALA A 539 -5.47 -17.97 15.70
C ALA A 539 -5.90 -16.74 16.50
N PRO A 540 -5.44 -16.55 17.75
CA PRO A 540 -5.81 -15.37 18.55
C PRO A 540 -5.38 -14.04 17.91
N ASN A 541 -4.44 -14.07 16.96
CA ASN A 541 -3.83 -12.88 16.34
C ASN A 541 -4.00 -12.80 14.83
N LEU A 542 -4.91 -13.50 14.17
CA LEU A 542 -5.14 -13.48 12.71
C LEU A 542 -3.85 -13.58 11.85
N THR A 543 -2.80 -14.18 12.38
CA THR A 543 -1.52 -14.34 11.69
C THR A 543 -1.56 -15.41 10.59
N GLN A 544 -2.63 -16.23 10.56
CA GLN A 544 -2.83 -17.29 9.58
C GLN A 544 -3.98 -16.96 8.62
N VAL A 545 -3.79 -15.94 7.82
CA VAL A 545 -4.66 -15.66 6.67
C VAL A 545 -4.08 -16.37 5.45
N GLN A 546 -4.92 -17.17 4.78
CA GLN A 546 -4.55 -17.84 3.54
C GLN A 546 -5.21 -17.15 2.35
N SER A 547 -4.44 -16.99 1.28
CA SER A 547 -4.90 -16.44 0.02
C SER A 547 -5.01 -17.53 -1.02
N TRP A 548 -6.15 -17.57 -1.73
CA TRP A 548 -6.44 -18.55 -2.77
C TRP A 548 -6.66 -17.80 -4.08
N ASP A 549 -6.07 -18.32 -5.15
CA ASP A 549 -6.30 -17.83 -6.50
C ASP A 549 -7.19 -18.81 -7.26
N LEU A 550 -8.48 -18.53 -7.21
CA LEU A 550 -9.53 -19.27 -7.91
C LEU A 550 -10.01 -18.53 -9.17
N THR A 551 -9.17 -17.66 -9.75
CA THR A 551 -9.46 -17.03 -11.04
C THR A 551 -9.17 -17.99 -12.19
N PRO A 552 -9.76 -17.77 -13.39
CA PRO A 552 -9.48 -18.60 -14.57
C PRO A 552 -8.00 -18.66 -14.96
N GLN A 553 -7.23 -17.62 -14.64
CA GLN A 553 -5.81 -17.48 -15.00
C GLN A 553 -4.88 -18.11 -13.98
N GLY A 554 -5.30 -18.20 -12.73
CA GLY A 554 -4.50 -18.61 -11.58
C GLY A 554 -5.04 -19.81 -10.81
N TYR A 555 -6.01 -20.56 -11.36
CA TYR A 555 -6.61 -21.72 -10.68
C TYR A 555 -5.55 -22.69 -10.18
N ARG A 556 -4.91 -22.30 -9.06
CA ARG A 556 -3.90 -23.06 -8.34
C ARG A 556 -4.21 -23.01 -6.86
N VAL A 557 -4.67 -24.12 -6.32
CA VAL A 557 -4.78 -24.28 -4.87
C VAL A 557 -3.37 -24.47 -4.32
N ARG A 558 -2.81 -23.43 -3.69
CA ARG A 558 -1.55 -23.53 -2.96
C ARG A 558 -1.84 -24.00 -1.54
N TYR A 559 -1.58 -25.26 -1.26
CA TYR A 559 -1.63 -25.76 0.10
C TYR A 559 -0.34 -25.37 0.86
N PRO A 560 -0.43 -24.70 2.00
CA PRO A 560 0.76 -24.43 2.80
C PRO A 560 1.20 -25.72 3.49
N GLY A 561 2.28 -26.30 2.99
CA GLY A 561 3.25 -27.01 3.79
C GLY A 561 2.94 -28.39 4.36
N ARG A 562 1.78 -28.99 4.14
CA ARG A 562 1.58 -30.40 4.49
C ARG A 562 1.54 -31.24 3.21
N PHE A 563 2.58 -32.05 3.03
CA PHE A 563 2.65 -33.06 1.99
C PHE A 563 1.47 -34.04 2.16
N SER A 564 0.52 -34.02 1.22
CA SER A 564 -0.60 -34.96 1.20
C SER A 564 -0.40 -35.93 0.06
N TRP A 565 -0.22 -37.23 0.39
CA TRP A 565 -0.16 -38.33 -0.58
C TRP A 565 -1.40 -38.35 -1.49
N GLN A 566 -2.57 -38.00 -0.95
CA GLN A 566 -3.81 -37.95 -1.70
C GLN A 566 -3.78 -36.88 -2.80
N LEU A 567 -3.20 -35.73 -2.53
CA LEU A 567 -3.06 -34.63 -3.50
C LEU A 567 -2.07 -35.00 -4.61
N LEU A 568 -0.98 -35.65 -4.25
CA LEU A 568 0.02 -36.11 -5.20
C LEU A 568 -0.55 -37.21 -6.12
N LEU A 569 -1.28 -38.18 -5.56
CA LEU A 569 -2.00 -39.19 -6.32
C LEU A 569 -3.05 -38.56 -7.25
N TRP A 570 -3.77 -37.55 -6.80
CA TRP A 570 -4.78 -36.87 -7.63
C TRP A 570 -4.14 -36.04 -8.75
N GLN A 571 -3.04 -35.33 -8.47
CA GLN A 571 -2.31 -34.50 -9.44
C GLN A 571 -1.65 -35.36 -10.53
N TYR A 572 -1.14 -36.52 -10.19
CA TYR A 572 -0.46 -37.43 -11.12
C TYR A 572 -1.30 -38.61 -11.55
N ARG A 573 -2.63 -38.62 -11.30
CA ARG A 573 -3.53 -39.75 -11.58
C ARG A 573 -3.42 -40.27 -13.01
N TYR A 574 -3.35 -39.42 -14.01
CA TYR A 574 -3.23 -39.84 -15.41
C TYR A 574 -1.86 -40.50 -15.71
N TRP A 575 -0.80 -39.95 -15.13
CA TRP A 575 0.53 -40.55 -15.23
C TRP A 575 0.61 -41.90 -14.51
N LEU A 576 -0.01 -42.03 -13.35
CA LEU A 576 -0.09 -43.29 -12.60
C LEU A 576 -0.87 -44.34 -13.37
N VAL A 577 -1.99 -43.99 -13.99
CA VAL A 577 -2.75 -44.89 -14.84
C VAL A 577 -1.94 -45.30 -16.06
N LEU A 578 -1.22 -44.38 -16.69
CA LEU A 578 -0.37 -44.67 -17.85
C LEU A 578 0.79 -45.61 -17.49
N VAL A 579 1.48 -45.37 -16.36
CA VAL A 579 2.55 -46.23 -15.87
C VAL A 579 2.01 -47.60 -15.51
N LEU A 580 0.85 -47.69 -14.86
CA LEU A 580 0.21 -48.97 -14.53
C LEU A 580 -0.16 -49.77 -15.79
N ALA A 581 -0.74 -49.10 -16.79
CA ALA A 581 -1.09 -49.70 -18.07
C ALA A 581 0.15 -50.21 -18.81
N LEU A 582 1.27 -49.48 -18.76
CA LEU A 582 2.53 -49.85 -19.37
C LEU A 582 3.15 -51.09 -18.66
N LEU A 583 3.10 -51.12 -17.31
CA LEU A 583 3.55 -52.28 -16.52
C LEU A 583 2.72 -53.53 -16.81
N LEU A 584 1.38 -53.38 -16.94
CA LEU A 584 0.49 -54.45 -17.30
C LEU A 584 0.76 -54.98 -18.73
N ALA A 585 1.01 -54.05 -19.68
CA ALA A 585 1.36 -54.41 -21.06
C ALA A 585 2.71 -55.20 -21.11
N VAL A 586 3.74 -54.73 -20.38
CA VAL A 586 5.03 -55.44 -20.28
C VAL A 586 4.85 -56.78 -19.59
N GLY A 587 4.05 -56.85 -18.54
CA GLY A 587 3.71 -58.12 -17.86
C GLY A 587 3.01 -59.11 -18.80
N ALA A 588 2.00 -58.65 -19.53
CA ALA A 588 1.27 -59.45 -20.52
C ALA A 588 2.19 -59.92 -21.66
N TRP A 589 3.10 -59.05 -22.14
CA TRP A 589 4.09 -59.38 -23.15
C TRP A 589 5.05 -60.47 -22.67
N ASN A 590 5.56 -60.38 -21.43
CA ASN A 590 6.43 -61.39 -20.84
C ASN A 590 5.71 -62.74 -20.66
N VAL A 591 4.45 -62.74 -20.26
CA VAL A 591 3.64 -63.95 -20.15
C VAL A 591 3.41 -64.57 -21.54
N TYR A 592 3.09 -63.73 -22.53
CA TYR A 592 2.92 -64.16 -23.92
C TYR A 592 4.21 -64.83 -24.48
N GLN A 593 5.36 -64.21 -24.28
CA GLN A 593 6.66 -64.80 -24.71
C GLN A 593 6.96 -66.13 -24.03
N ARG A 594 6.62 -66.30 -22.74
CA ARG A 594 6.79 -67.54 -22.02
C ARG A 594 5.86 -68.67 -22.50
N LEU A 595 4.66 -68.27 -22.94
CA LEU A 595 3.69 -69.21 -23.50
C LEU A 595 4.02 -69.62 -24.95
N ALA A 596 4.46 -68.62 -25.76
CA ALA A 596 4.83 -68.87 -27.17
C ALA A 596 6.16 -69.57 -27.35
N GLY A 597 7.06 -69.57 -26.32
CA GLY A 597 8.37 -70.20 -26.37
C GLY A 597 8.42 -71.65 -25.82
N ARG A 598 7.25 -72.29 -25.58
CA ARG A 598 7.26 -73.74 -25.26
C ARG A 598 7.42 -74.54 -26.54
N PRO A 599 8.55 -75.26 -26.75
CA PRO A 599 8.66 -76.14 -27.87
C PRO A 599 7.70 -77.31 -27.66
N GLU A 600 6.88 -77.61 -28.72
CA GLU A 600 6.12 -78.84 -28.76
C GLU A 600 7.04 -80.02 -28.56
N SER A 601 6.84 -80.79 -27.49
CA SER A 601 7.55 -82.04 -27.29
C SER A 601 7.11 -83.00 -28.41
N PRO A 602 8.02 -83.63 -29.16
CA PRO A 602 7.65 -84.61 -30.19
C PRO A 602 6.95 -85.80 -29.52
N ILE A 603 5.82 -86.20 -30.08
CA ILE A 603 5.08 -87.40 -29.71
C ILE A 603 5.95 -88.63 -30.07
N PRO A 604 6.26 -89.54 -29.14
CA PRO A 604 6.99 -90.74 -29.47
C PRO A 604 6.05 -91.68 -30.28
N SER A 605 6.60 -92.19 -31.42
CA SER A 605 6.02 -93.19 -32.26
C SER A 605 6.03 -94.57 -31.61
#